data_df74ff18ee1d64fdb22d30b3e03e6003
#
_entry.id   df74ff18ee1d64fdb22d30b3e03e6003
#
_cell.length_a   1.000
_cell.length_b   1.000
_cell.length_c   1.000
_cell.angle_alpha   90.00
_cell.angle_beta   90.00
_cell.angle_gamma   90.00
#
_symmetry.space_group_name_H-M   'P 1'
#
loop_
_entity.id
_entity.type
_entity.pdbx_description
1 polymer ?
#
loop_
_entity_poly.entity_id
_entity_poly.type
_entity_poly.pdbx_seq_one_letter_code
_entity_poly.pdbx_strand_id
1 'polypeptide(L)'
;KIRQSPFWTIHLYMCDGGIVRNLDVKAHGHNNDGIDLEMSRNFLIENCVFDQGDDAVVIKAGRNQNAWRLNTPCENIVIRHCNILKGHTLLGIGSEMSGGVRNVYMHNCTAPDSVFRLFFAKTNHRRGGFIENIWMKNVKAGKMQRVLEVDTDVLYQWRDLVPTYQDSITFINGLYMDSVTCDRTEAVYDLKGDARLPIKNVEIRNVTVGEVTKFVKNVVNAENVVEENIIYKEKQDKQ
;
A
#
# COMPACT_ATOMS: atom_id res chain seq x y z
N LYS A 1 -11.02 6.39 -21.05
CA LYS A 1 -10.29 5.11 -21.09
C LYS A 1 -8.84 5.37 -21.41
N ILE A 2 -7.93 4.79 -20.62
CA ILE A 2 -6.47 4.85 -20.85
C ILE A 2 -5.99 3.42 -21.07
N ARG A 3 -5.14 3.23 -22.09
CA ARG A 3 -4.70 1.91 -22.55
C ARG A 3 -3.22 1.92 -22.88
N GLN A 4 -2.55 0.79 -22.61
CA GLN A 4 -1.20 0.48 -23.10
C GLN A 4 -0.15 1.54 -22.72
N SER A 5 -0.18 2.03 -21.50
CA SER A 5 0.90 2.89 -20.99
C SER A 5 2.23 2.10 -20.98
N PRO A 6 3.35 2.73 -21.31
CA PRO A 6 4.67 2.08 -21.25
C PRO A 6 5.25 2.02 -19.84
N PHE A 7 4.71 2.78 -18.89
CA PHE A 7 5.22 2.94 -17.54
C PHE A 7 4.06 3.34 -16.60
N TRP A 8 4.30 3.98 -15.45
CA TRP A 8 3.27 4.55 -14.59
C TRP A 8 2.22 5.29 -15.39
N THR A 9 0.98 4.86 -15.32
CA THR A 9 -0.02 5.30 -16.30
C THR A 9 -0.44 6.75 -16.10
N ILE A 10 -0.67 7.14 -14.84
CA ILE A 10 -1.00 8.52 -14.45
C ILE A 10 -0.08 8.93 -13.32
N HIS A 11 0.91 9.74 -13.61
CA HIS A 11 1.85 10.25 -12.60
C HIS A 11 1.59 11.72 -12.32
N LEU A 12 1.11 12.00 -11.12
CA LEU A 12 0.81 13.34 -10.62
C LEU A 12 1.93 13.77 -9.66
N TYR A 13 2.82 14.61 -10.14
CA TYR A 13 4.01 15.01 -9.42
C TYR A 13 3.93 16.46 -8.95
N MET A 14 4.09 16.68 -7.63
CA MET A 14 4.09 18.01 -6.99
C MET A 14 2.83 18.83 -7.30
N CYS A 15 1.67 18.18 -7.36
CA CYS A 15 0.39 18.81 -7.62
C CYS A 15 -0.34 19.15 -6.30
N ASP A 16 -1.06 20.25 -6.28
CA ASP A 16 -1.88 20.69 -5.16
C ASP A 16 -3.34 20.84 -5.57
N GLY A 17 -4.16 19.92 -5.09
CA GLY A 17 -5.59 19.86 -5.39
C GLY A 17 -5.91 19.20 -6.72
N GLY A 18 -6.80 18.22 -6.68
CA GLY A 18 -7.28 17.59 -7.90
C GLY A 18 -8.32 16.50 -7.67
N ILE A 19 -9.04 16.19 -8.73
CA ILE A 19 -10.02 15.10 -8.76
C ILE A 19 -9.69 14.20 -9.96
N VAL A 20 -9.46 12.93 -9.68
CA VAL A 20 -9.33 11.86 -10.68
C VAL A 20 -10.54 10.96 -10.56
N ARG A 21 -11.39 10.94 -11.58
CA ARG A 21 -12.64 10.18 -11.48
C ARG A 21 -13.10 9.56 -12.79
N ASN A 22 -13.89 8.49 -12.69
CA ASN A 22 -14.54 7.81 -13.80
C ASN A 22 -13.55 7.30 -14.86
N LEU A 23 -12.39 6.86 -14.44
CA LEU A 23 -11.37 6.33 -15.33
C LEU A 23 -11.46 4.81 -15.42
N ASP A 24 -11.25 4.31 -16.62
CA ASP A 24 -11.03 2.89 -16.92
C ASP A 24 -9.61 2.77 -17.50
N VAL A 25 -8.70 2.25 -16.67
CA VAL A 25 -7.26 2.20 -16.94
C VAL A 25 -6.83 0.76 -17.12
N LYS A 26 -6.20 0.43 -18.25
CA LYS A 26 -5.71 -0.91 -18.55
C LYS A 26 -4.33 -0.88 -19.19
N ALA A 27 -3.34 -1.40 -18.48
CA ALA A 27 -1.97 -1.54 -18.96
C ALA A 27 -1.25 -2.68 -18.21
N HIS A 28 -0.70 -3.65 -18.93
CA HIS A 28 -0.12 -4.87 -18.38
C HIS A 28 1.38 -5.03 -18.62
N GLY A 29 2.08 -3.93 -18.82
CA GLY A 29 3.53 -3.94 -18.83
C GLY A 29 4.12 -3.99 -17.41
N HIS A 30 5.40 -4.19 -17.33
CA HIS A 30 6.16 -4.09 -16.10
C HIS A 30 6.16 -2.63 -15.60
N ASN A 31 5.97 -2.39 -14.31
CA ASN A 31 5.78 -1.07 -13.69
C ASN A 31 4.59 -0.26 -14.28
N ASN A 32 3.53 -0.93 -14.71
CA ASN A 32 2.30 -0.25 -15.11
C ASN A 32 1.37 -0.06 -13.91
N ASP A 33 1.72 0.87 -13.06
CA ASP A 33 0.85 1.35 -12.00
C ASP A 33 -0.31 2.16 -12.60
N GLY A 34 -1.46 2.18 -11.96
CA GLY A 34 -2.62 2.91 -12.42
C GLY A 34 -2.50 4.41 -12.18
N ILE A 35 -2.38 4.81 -10.93
CA ILE A 35 -2.19 6.20 -10.50
C ILE A 35 -1.05 6.26 -9.49
N ASP A 36 -0.05 7.08 -9.79
CA ASP A 36 1.03 7.45 -8.90
C ASP A 36 0.87 8.91 -8.47
N LEU A 37 0.54 9.13 -7.21
CA LEU A 37 0.60 10.44 -6.59
C LEU A 37 1.96 10.60 -5.92
N GLU A 38 2.78 11.52 -6.38
CA GLU A 38 4.10 11.75 -5.82
C GLU A 38 4.28 13.20 -5.36
N MET A 39 4.62 13.40 -4.09
CA MET A 39 4.77 14.73 -3.47
C MET A 39 3.57 15.64 -3.74
N SER A 40 2.38 15.06 -3.84
CA SER A 40 1.13 15.74 -4.19
C SER A 40 0.16 15.74 -3.02
N ARG A 41 -0.77 16.70 -2.98
CA ARG A 41 -1.70 16.83 -1.87
C ARG A 41 -3.10 17.26 -2.28
N ASN A 42 -4.06 17.01 -1.40
CA ASN A 42 -5.46 17.43 -1.54
C ASN A 42 -6.14 16.80 -2.78
N PHE A 43 -6.04 15.47 -2.93
CA PHE A 43 -6.62 14.74 -4.06
C PHE A 43 -7.80 13.87 -3.67
N LEU A 44 -8.76 13.80 -4.59
CA LEU A 44 -9.83 12.81 -4.58
C LEU A 44 -9.68 11.89 -5.81
N ILE A 45 -9.58 10.58 -5.55
CA ILE A 45 -9.61 9.53 -6.60
C ILE A 45 -10.89 8.74 -6.39
N GLU A 46 -11.79 8.76 -7.38
CA GLU A 46 -13.08 8.09 -7.22
C GLU A 46 -13.63 7.43 -8.49
N ASN A 47 -14.39 6.37 -8.31
CA ASN A 47 -15.10 5.67 -9.38
C ASN A 47 -14.17 5.23 -10.53
N CYS A 48 -12.96 4.77 -10.21
CA CYS A 48 -11.98 4.32 -11.19
C CYS A 48 -11.92 2.79 -11.22
N VAL A 49 -11.64 2.25 -12.40
CA VAL A 49 -11.40 0.82 -12.62
C VAL A 49 -9.97 0.64 -13.13
N PHE A 50 -9.25 -0.26 -12.46
CA PHE A 50 -7.85 -0.57 -12.75
C PHE A 50 -7.68 -2.02 -13.17
N ASP A 51 -7.03 -2.25 -14.31
CA ASP A 51 -6.60 -3.55 -14.83
C ASP A 51 -5.12 -3.40 -15.21
N GLN A 52 -4.23 -3.62 -14.23
CA GLN A 52 -2.85 -3.18 -14.24
C GLN A 52 -1.85 -4.34 -14.22
N GLY A 53 -0.63 -4.07 -14.68
CA GLY A 53 0.50 -4.98 -14.54
C GLY A 53 1.26 -4.82 -13.22
N ASP A 54 1.04 -3.70 -12.50
CA ASP A 54 1.61 -3.40 -11.19
C ASP A 54 0.51 -2.86 -10.25
N ASP A 55 0.80 -1.94 -9.36
CA ASP A 55 -0.14 -1.44 -8.34
C ASP A 55 -1.28 -0.58 -8.96
N ALA A 56 -2.45 -0.53 -8.33
CA ALA A 56 -3.57 0.27 -8.80
C ALA A 56 -3.43 1.74 -8.43
N VAL A 57 -3.31 2.05 -7.14
CA VAL A 57 -3.08 3.40 -6.63
C VAL A 57 -1.86 3.37 -5.73
N VAL A 58 -0.88 4.21 -6.04
CA VAL A 58 0.37 4.30 -5.28
C VAL A 58 0.61 5.72 -4.81
N ILE A 59 0.97 5.84 -3.54
CA ILE A 59 1.32 7.11 -2.91
C ILE A 59 2.82 7.13 -2.69
N LYS A 60 3.48 8.10 -3.29
CA LYS A 60 4.93 8.26 -3.31
C LYS A 60 5.34 9.67 -2.85
N ALA A 61 6.57 9.83 -2.41
CA ALA A 61 7.13 11.13 -2.01
C ALA A 61 8.64 11.20 -2.26
N GLY A 62 9.07 10.74 -3.43
CA GLY A 62 10.43 10.86 -3.91
C GLY A 62 11.46 9.97 -3.21
N ARG A 63 12.70 10.09 -3.65
CA ARG A 63 13.82 9.22 -3.23
C ARG A 63 14.90 9.98 -2.49
N ASN A 64 15.25 9.51 -1.29
CA ASN A 64 16.46 9.81 -0.52
C ASN A 64 16.76 11.33 -0.44
N GLN A 65 18.01 11.74 -0.63
CA GLN A 65 18.48 13.12 -0.45
C GLN A 65 17.71 14.16 -1.27
N ASN A 66 17.29 13.84 -2.49
CA ASN A 66 16.49 14.75 -3.31
C ASN A 66 15.14 15.06 -2.65
N ALA A 67 14.47 14.02 -2.17
CA ALA A 67 13.19 14.16 -1.50
C ALA A 67 13.33 14.86 -0.14
N TRP A 68 14.38 14.54 0.62
CA TRP A 68 14.65 15.24 1.90
C TRP A 68 14.89 16.73 1.70
N ARG A 69 15.61 17.11 0.64
CA ARG A 69 15.85 18.51 0.29
C ARG A 69 14.57 19.24 -0.10
N LEU A 70 13.69 18.59 -0.86
CA LEU A 70 12.40 19.16 -1.26
C LEU A 70 11.42 19.23 -0.10
N ASN A 71 11.53 18.32 0.88
CA ASN A 71 10.72 18.26 2.09
C ASN A 71 9.22 18.43 1.81
N THR A 72 8.73 17.72 0.78
CA THR A 72 7.35 17.81 0.32
C THR A 72 6.68 16.45 0.48
N PRO A 73 5.78 16.29 1.44
CA PRO A 73 5.04 15.05 1.63
C PRO A 73 3.96 14.86 0.55
N CYS A 74 3.51 13.60 0.39
CA CYS A 74 2.26 13.31 -0.27
C CYS A 74 1.18 13.15 0.81
N GLU A 75 0.12 13.96 0.77
CA GLU A 75 -0.82 14.05 1.89
C GLU A 75 -2.25 14.44 1.51
N ASN A 76 -3.19 14.13 2.41
CA ASN A 76 -4.61 14.49 2.29
C ASN A 76 -5.24 13.88 1.02
N ILE A 77 -5.15 12.58 0.90
CA ILE A 77 -5.63 11.82 -0.26
C ILE A 77 -6.85 11.00 0.14
N VAL A 78 -7.93 11.13 -0.61
CA VAL A 78 -9.12 10.29 -0.49
C VAL A 78 -9.27 9.41 -1.73
N ILE A 79 -9.41 8.11 -1.52
CA ILE A 79 -9.62 7.10 -2.57
C ILE A 79 -10.91 6.37 -2.26
N ARG A 80 -11.88 6.41 -3.19
CA ARG A 80 -13.16 5.75 -2.93
C ARG A 80 -13.84 5.19 -4.17
N HIS A 81 -14.66 4.15 -3.97
CA HIS A 81 -15.44 3.53 -5.03
C HIS A 81 -14.60 3.09 -6.22
N CYS A 82 -13.35 2.71 -5.97
CA CYS A 82 -12.45 2.19 -6.98
C CYS A 82 -12.47 0.66 -7.00
N ASN A 83 -12.24 0.09 -8.17
CA ASN A 83 -12.19 -1.34 -8.38
C ASN A 83 -10.88 -1.74 -9.07
N ILE A 84 -10.11 -2.64 -8.47
CA ILE A 84 -8.98 -3.27 -9.12
C ILE A 84 -9.38 -4.65 -9.62
N LEU A 85 -9.38 -4.82 -10.93
CA LEU A 85 -9.66 -6.10 -11.57
C LEU A 85 -8.42 -6.99 -11.57
N LYS A 86 -7.25 -6.41 -11.79
CA LYS A 86 -5.96 -7.10 -11.81
C LYS A 86 -4.84 -6.12 -11.44
N GLY A 87 -3.82 -6.62 -10.76
CA GLY A 87 -2.67 -5.81 -10.35
C GLY A 87 -1.92 -6.42 -9.18
N HIS A 88 -0.88 -5.73 -8.73
CA HIS A 88 -0.13 -6.19 -7.57
C HIS A 88 -0.80 -5.74 -6.26
N THR A 89 -1.14 -4.47 -6.12
CA THR A 89 -1.69 -3.91 -4.88
C THR A 89 -2.84 -2.95 -5.15
N LEU A 90 -3.88 -2.96 -4.31
CA LEU A 90 -4.95 -1.97 -4.40
C LEU A 90 -4.47 -0.60 -3.90
N LEU A 91 -3.88 -0.53 -2.71
CA LEU A 91 -3.24 0.65 -2.14
C LEU A 91 -1.78 0.37 -1.82
N GLY A 92 -0.87 0.95 -2.60
CA GLY A 92 0.57 0.94 -2.34
C GLY A 92 1.05 2.25 -1.71
N ILE A 93 1.93 2.15 -0.71
CA ILE A 93 2.70 3.30 -0.19
C ILE A 93 4.17 3.01 -0.45
N GLY A 94 4.82 3.86 -1.22
CA GLY A 94 6.25 3.71 -1.53
C GLY A 94 6.53 2.81 -2.75
N SER A 95 7.76 2.28 -2.87
CA SER A 95 8.93 2.47 -1.99
C SER A 95 9.58 3.87 -2.05
N GLU A 96 9.28 4.68 -3.02
CA GLU A 96 9.72 6.08 -3.14
C GLU A 96 8.84 6.96 -2.25
N MET A 97 9.22 7.13 -0.97
CA MET A 97 8.40 7.87 -0.01
C MET A 97 9.23 8.74 0.97
N SER A 98 10.42 9.15 0.56
CA SER A 98 11.39 9.83 1.42
C SER A 98 10.96 11.23 1.89
N GLY A 99 10.06 11.90 1.19
CA GLY A 99 9.44 13.16 1.62
C GLY A 99 8.31 12.98 2.64
N GLY A 100 7.91 11.74 2.89
CA GLY A 100 6.83 11.37 3.80
C GLY A 100 5.46 11.25 3.15
N VAL A 101 4.63 10.39 3.73
CA VAL A 101 3.24 10.15 3.31
C VAL A 101 2.34 10.21 4.54
N ARG A 102 1.25 10.98 4.48
CA ARG A 102 0.27 11.01 5.58
C ARG A 102 -1.15 11.35 5.15
N ASN A 103 -2.10 11.02 6.01
CA ASN A 103 -3.51 11.33 5.82
C ASN A 103 -4.04 10.77 4.49
N VAL A 104 -3.90 9.47 4.29
CA VAL A 104 -4.47 8.74 3.14
C VAL A 104 -5.67 7.94 3.62
N TYR A 105 -6.80 8.14 3.00
CA TYR A 105 -8.04 7.48 3.35
C TYR A 105 -8.66 6.76 2.15
N MET A 106 -8.59 5.43 2.16
CA MET A 106 -9.25 4.58 1.15
C MET A 106 -10.50 3.94 1.72
N HIS A 107 -11.62 4.05 1.00
CA HIS A 107 -12.85 3.38 1.42
C HIS A 107 -13.79 2.97 0.29
N ASN A 108 -14.66 2.00 0.56
CA ASN A 108 -15.67 1.51 -0.38
C ASN A 108 -15.06 1.06 -1.72
N CYS A 109 -13.93 0.37 -1.66
CA CYS A 109 -13.23 -0.15 -2.82
C CYS A 109 -13.38 -1.66 -2.95
N THR A 110 -13.11 -2.21 -4.12
CA THR A 110 -13.21 -3.65 -4.37
C THR A 110 -12.01 -4.19 -5.14
N ALA A 111 -11.67 -5.44 -4.86
CA ALA A 111 -10.65 -6.21 -5.57
C ALA A 111 -11.16 -7.66 -5.79
N PRO A 112 -12.14 -7.88 -6.71
CA PRO A 112 -12.89 -9.13 -6.79
C PRO A 112 -12.05 -10.33 -7.26
N ASP A 113 -11.02 -10.07 -8.04
CA ASP A 113 -10.14 -11.12 -8.57
C ASP A 113 -8.86 -11.29 -7.76
N SER A 114 -7.86 -11.91 -8.35
CA SER A 114 -6.59 -12.19 -7.70
C SER A 114 -5.66 -10.99 -7.79
N VAL A 115 -5.32 -10.42 -6.64
CA VAL A 115 -4.25 -9.42 -6.49
C VAL A 115 -3.23 -9.93 -5.48
N PHE A 116 -2.03 -9.37 -5.44
CA PHE A 116 -1.05 -9.85 -4.46
C PHE A 116 -1.33 -9.27 -3.07
N ARG A 117 -1.66 -7.98 -2.98
CA ARG A 117 -1.89 -7.32 -1.71
C ARG A 117 -3.08 -6.37 -1.76
N LEU A 118 -3.78 -6.26 -0.67
CA LEU A 118 -4.81 -5.24 -0.56
C LEU A 118 -4.21 -3.90 -0.16
N PHE A 119 -3.39 -3.91 0.89
CA PHE A 119 -2.61 -2.76 1.32
C PHE A 119 -1.14 -3.14 1.52
N PHE A 120 -0.23 -2.41 0.90
CA PHE A 120 1.20 -2.60 1.05
C PHE A 120 1.94 -1.29 1.32
N ALA A 121 2.50 -1.16 2.53
CA ALA A 121 3.45 -0.10 2.86
C ALA A 121 4.87 -0.65 2.73
N LYS A 122 5.61 -0.15 1.75
CA LYS A 122 6.95 -0.63 1.38
C LYS A 122 7.98 0.49 1.45
N THR A 123 9.08 0.25 2.16
CA THR A 123 10.20 1.17 2.26
C THR A 123 11.52 0.41 2.39
N ASN A 124 12.63 1.10 2.52
CA ASN A 124 13.93 0.50 2.81
C ASN A 124 14.81 1.45 3.65
N HIS A 125 15.95 0.94 4.11
CA HIS A 125 16.85 1.66 5.03
C HIS A 125 17.52 2.92 4.43
N ARG A 126 17.13 3.36 3.27
CA ARG A 126 17.66 4.57 2.60
C ARG A 126 16.61 5.65 2.42
N ARG A 127 15.37 5.35 2.75
CA ARG A 127 14.26 6.26 2.45
C ARG A 127 14.12 7.35 3.48
N GLY A 128 14.23 7.04 4.77
CA GLY A 128 13.85 7.99 5.82
C GLY A 128 12.39 8.40 5.67
N GLY A 129 12.08 9.64 5.99
CA GLY A 129 10.72 10.14 5.92
C GLY A 129 9.76 9.46 6.88
N PHE A 130 8.47 9.50 6.56
CA PHE A 130 7.44 8.94 7.42
C PHE A 130 6.26 8.38 6.63
N ILE A 131 5.53 7.44 7.25
CA ILE A 131 4.20 6.95 6.82
C ILE A 131 3.28 7.10 8.02
N GLU A 132 2.29 7.99 7.93
CA GLU A 132 1.43 8.32 9.07
C GLU A 132 -0.05 8.41 8.70
N ASN A 133 -0.89 7.90 9.58
CA ASN A 133 -2.34 8.07 9.48
C ASN A 133 -2.91 7.57 8.13
N ILE A 134 -2.73 6.27 7.86
CA ILE A 134 -3.23 5.62 6.64
C ILE A 134 -4.44 4.74 6.99
N TRP A 135 -5.53 4.95 6.30
CA TRP A 135 -6.80 4.27 6.55
C TRP A 135 -7.27 3.47 5.35
N MET A 136 -7.69 2.24 5.61
CA MET A 136 -8.44 1.42 4.67
C MET A 136 -9.74 0.94 5.33
N LYS A 137 -10.89 1.29 4.75
CA LYS A 137 -12.19 0.97 5.33
C LYS A 137 -13.21 0.47 4.30
N ASN A 138 -14.02 -0.52 4.70
CA ASN A 138 -15.08 -1.08 3.87
C ASN A 138 -14.58 -1.51 2.48
N VAL A 139 -13.69 -2.49 2.46
CA VAL A 139 -13.10 -3.04 1.23
C VAL A 139 -13.46 -4.51 1.10
N LYS A 140 -13.89 -4.90 -0.10
CA LYS A 140 -14.21 -6.29 -0.44
C LYS A 140 -13.21 -6.84 -1.42
N ALA A 141 -12.66 -7.99 -1.11
CA ALA A 141 -11.62 -8.61 -1.90
C ALA A 141 -11.87 -10.11 -2.17
N GLY A 142 -11.37 -10.60 -3.27
CA GLY A 142 -11.37 -12.02 -3.63
C GLY A 142 -10.15 -12.74 -3.07
N LYS A 143 -9.20 -13.10 -3.94
CA LYS A 143 -8.02 -13.89 -3.56
C LYS A 143 -6.77 -13.03 -3.54
N MET A 144 -5.92 -13.19 -2.51
CA MET A 144 -4.68 -12.45 -2.39
C MET A 144 -3.60 -13.21 -1.60
N GLN A 145 -2.40 -12.68 -1.61
CA GLN A 145 -1.31 -13.19 -0.77
C GLN A 145 -1.35 -12.55 0.63
N ARG A 146 -1.60 -11.23 0.71
CA ARG A 146 -1.65 -10.49 1.96
C ARG A 146 -2.82 -9.51 1.96
N VAL A 147 -3.55 -9.43 3.06
CA VAL A 147 -4.53 -8.36 3.25
C VAL A 147 -3.80 -7.07 3.62
N LEU A 148 -2.90 -7.11 4.62
CA LEU A 148 -2.00 -6.02 4.96
C LEU A 148 -0.56 -6.52 4.96
N GLU A 149 0.33 -5.81 4.30
CA GLU A 149 1.78 -6.02 4.38
C GLU A 149 2.50 -4.70 4.67
N VAL A 150 3.44 -4.75 5.59
CA VAL A 150 4.41 -3.67 5.82
C VAL A 150 5.80 -4.28 5.77
N ASP A 151 6.66 -3.76 4.90
CA ASP A 151 8.04 -4.21 4.80
C ASP A 151 8.98 -2.99 4.76
N THR A 152 9.80 -2.87 5.81
CA THR A 152 10.73 -1.74 5.96
C THR A 152 12.09 -1.98 5.32
N ASP A 153 12.26 -3.08 4.58
CA ASP A 153 13.52 -3.44 3.95
C ASP A 153 13.38 -4.04 2.55
N VAL A 154 12.45 -3.51 1.78
CA VAL A 154 12.32 -3.94 0.37
C VAL A 154 13.55 -3.53 -0.44
N LEU A 155 13.86 -4.31 -1.49
CA LEU A 155 14.98 -4.06 -2.38
C LEU A 155 16.36 -4.10 -1.68
N TYR A 156 16.47 -4.88 -0.60
CA TYR A 156 17.74 -5.06 0.13
C TYR A 156 18.89 -5.50 -0.77
N GLN A 157 18.62 -6.24 -1.84
CA GLN A 157 19.61 -6.70 -2.81
C GLN A 157 20.30 -5.56 -3.57
N TRP A 158 19.75 -4.34 -3.55
CA TRP A 158 20.35 -3.19 -4.21
C TRP A 158 21.30 -2.37 -3.32
N ARG A 159 21.43 -2.73 -2.04
CA ARG A 159 22.26 -1.98 -1.07
C ARG A 159 23.69 -1.85 -1.53
N ASP A 160 24.28 -2.97 -1.96
CA ASP A 160 25.69 -3.04 -2.35
C ASP A 160 25.97 -2.38 -3.70
N LEU A 161 24.94 -2.07 -4.47
CA LEU A 161 25.07 -1.42 -5.78
C LEU A 161 25.12 0.11 -5.70
N VAL A 162 24.95 0.68 -4.52
CA VAL A 162 24.90 2.14 -4.34
C VAL A 162 26.13 2.60 -3.57
N PRO A 163 27.07 3.30 -4.22
CA PRO A 163 28.35 3.68 -3.60
C PRO A 163 28.20 4.69 -2.45
N THR A 164 27.11 5.45 -2.38
CA THR A 164 26.82 6.43 -1.34
C THR A 164 25.58 6.02 -0.55
N TYR A 165 25.68 4.91 0.17
CA TYR A 165 24.60 4.46 1.03
C TYR A 165 24.53 5.33 2.29
N GLN A 166 23.41 6.04 2.46
CA GLN A 166 23.08 6.71 3.71
C GLN A 166 21.92 5.98 4.37
N ASP A 167 22.16 5.39 5.53
CA ASP A 167 21.13 4.72 6.30
C ASP A 167 20.15 5.74 6.88
N SER A 168 18.88 5.56 6.57
CA SER A 168 17.79 6.43 7.04
C SER A 168 16.49 5.64 7.10
N ILE A 169 16.04 5.36 8.31
CA ILE A 169 14.88 4.52 8.56
C ILE A 169 13.61 5.36 8.47
N THR A 170 12.57 4.77 7.90
CA THR A 170 11.24 5.40 7.80
C THR A 170 10.49 5.30 9.12
N PHE A 171 9.95 6.40 9.61
CA PHE A 171 9.01 6.41 10.72
C PHE A 171 7.62 5.97 10.24
N ILE A 172 7.05 4.93 10.85
CA ILE A 172 5.72 4.41 10.50
C ILE A 172 4.83 4.45 11.72
N ASN A 173 3.70 5.20 11.63
CA ASN A 173 2.80 5.40 12.74
C ASN A 173 1.34 5.59 12.30
N GLY A 174 0.44 4.76 12.80
CA GLY A 174 -0.99 4.86 12.52
C GLY A 174 -1.39 4.24 11.18
N LEU A 175 -1.50 2.92 11.15
CA LEU A 175 -2.06 2.16 10.04
C LEU A 175 -3.36 1.52 10.51
N TYR A 176 -4.46 1.85 9.85
CA TYR A 176 -5.80 1.48 10.28
C TYR A 176 -6.54 0.73 9.19
N MET A 177 -7.00 -0.47 9.52
CA MET A 177 -7.83 -1.29 8.65
C MET A 177 -9.13 -1.64 9.37
N ASP A 178 -10.27 -1.35 8.75
CA ASP A 178 -11.59 -1.63 9.33
C ASP A 178 -12.58 -2.11 8.27
N SER A 179 -13.40 -3.08 8.62
CA SER A 179 -14.49 -3.59 7.78
C SER A 179 -13.99 -4.11 6.43
N VAL A 180 -13.02 -5.03 6.45
CA VAL A 180 -12.47 -5.67 5.26
C VAL A 180 -12.93 -7.11 5.14
N THR A 181 -13.39 -7.51 3.97
CA THR A 181 -13.70 -8.91 3.65
C THR A 181 -12.81 -9.44 2.54
N CYS A 182 -12.34 -10.67 2.69
CA CYS A 182 -11.50 -11.35 1.72
C CYS A 182 -11.92 -12.81 1.61
N ASP A 183 -12.09 -13.34 0.40
CA ASP A 183 -12.48 -14.73 0.22
C ASP A 183 -11.36 -15.69 0.61
N ARG A 184 -10.12 -15.38 0.22
CA ARG A 184 -8.96 -16.22 0.49
C ARG A 184 -7.66 -15.40 0.53
N THR A 185 -6.80 -15.70 1.51
CA THR A 185 -5.47 -15.10 1.58
C THR A 185 -4.42 -16.12 2.02
N GLU A 186 -3.15 -15.86 1.72
CA GLU A 186 -2.04 -16.60 2.35
C GLU A 186 -1.82 -16.15 3.78
N ALA A 187 -1.91 -14.85 4.05
CA ALA A 187 -1.88 -14.31 5.40
C ALA A 187 -2.77 -13.07 5.55
N VAL A 188 -3.33 -12.88 6.75
CA VAL A 188 -4.13 -11.69 7.05
C VAL A 188 -3.23 -10.48 7.11
N TYR A 189 -2.15 -10.53 7.91
CA TYR A 189 -1.18 -9.45 7.90
C TYR A 189 0.25 -9.90 8.18
N ASP A 190 1.21 -9.14 7.62
CA ASP A 190 2.64 -9.37 7.73
C ASP A 190 3.34 -8.03 7.98
N LEU A 191 3.75 -7.79 9.23
CA LEU A 191 4.41 -6.55 9.66
C LEU A 191 5.89 -6.82 9.90
N LYS A 192 6.75 -6.21 9.09
CA LYS A 192 8.21 -6.31 9.18
C LYS A 192 8.81 -4.92 9.37
N GLY A 193 8.93 -4.51 10.62
CA GLY A 193 9.55 -3.27 11.04
C GLY A 193 11.06 -3.39 11.26
N ASP A 194 11.72 -2.26 11.46
CA ASP A 194 13.13 -2.18 11.87
C ASP A 194 13.23 -2.10 13.40
N ALA A 195 14.15 -2.84 14.00
CA ALA A 195 14.33 -2.86 15.45
C ALA A 195 14.73 -1.49 16.05
N ARG A 196 15.38 -0.65 15.26
CA ARG A 196 15.82 0.70 15.66
C ARG A 196 14.67 1.72 15.66
N LEU A 197 13.65 1.46 14.84
CA LEU A 197 12.46 2.31 14.72
C LEU A 197 11.24 1.44 14.41
N PRO A 198 10.64 0.80 15.41
CA PRO A 198 9.50 -0.08 15.23
C PRO A 198 8.29 0.61 14.61
N ILE A 199 7.48 -0.16 13.87
CA ILE A 199 6.16 0.28 13.40
C ILE A 199 5.27 0.54 14.61
N LYS A 200 4.52 1.65 14.62
CA LYS A 200 3.66 2.03 15.75
C LYS A 200 2.19 2.15 15.38
N ASN A 201 1.33 1.79 16.32
CA ASN A 201 -0.11 2.02 16.24
C ASN A 201 -0.74 1.42 14.98
N VAL A 202 -0.80 0.10 14.93
CA VAL A 202 -1.51 -0.64 13.86
C VAL A 202 -2.83 -1.16 14.41
N GLU A 203 -3.94 -0.81 13.80
CA GLU A 203 -5.26 -1.31 14.20
C GLU A 203 -5.90 -2.09 13.06
N ILE A 204 -6.30 -3.32 13.35
CA ILE A 204 -6.96 -4.23 12.40
C ILE A 204 -8.27 -4.66 13.03
N ARG A 205 -9.37 -4.13 12.51
CA ARG A 205 -10.71 -4.32 13.08
C ARG A 205 -11.68 -4.87 12.05
N ASN A 206 -12.61 -5.71 12.47
CA ASN A 206 -13.72 -6.20 11.65
C ASN A 206 -13.24 -6.80 10.32
N VAL A 207 -12.23 -7.66 10.35
CA VAL A 207 -11.70 -8.33 9.16
C VAL A 207 -12.22 -9.74 9.09
N THR A 208 -12.86 -10.10 7.99
CA THR A 208 -13.38 -11.44 7.74
C THR A 208 -12.67 -12.08 6.55
N VAL A 209 -12.05 -13.23 6.76
CA VAL A 209 -11.36 -13.99 5.71
C VAL A 209 -12.00 -15.37 5.58
N GLY A 210 -12.42 -15.73 4.38
CA GLY A 210 -13.02 -17.03 4.09
C GLY A 210 -12.05 -18.20 4.31
N GLU A 211 -10.80 -18.08 3.82
CA GLU A 211 -9.75 -19.09 4.01
C GLU A 211 -8.36 -18.43 4.16
N VAL A 212 -7.62 -18.84 5.18
CA VAL A 212 -6.19 -18.50 5.36
C VAL A 212 -5.35 -19.74 5.07
N THR A 213 -4.36 -19.64 4.19
CA THR A 213 -3.63 -20.81 3.65
C THR A 213 -2.23 -21.01 4.18
N LYS A 214 -1.59 -19.98 4.78
CA LYS A 214 -0.22 -20.11 5.32
C LYS A 214 -0.13 -19.71 6.78
N PHE A 215 -0.42 -18.46 7.12
CA PHE A 215 -0.40 -17.98 8.50
C PHE A 215 -1.39 -16.82 8.69
N VAL A 216 -1.88 -16.64 9.89
CA VAL A 216 -2.81 -15.54 10.17
C VAL A 216 -2.05 -14.23 10.25
N LYS A 217 -0.98 -14.19 11.05
CA LYS A 217 -0.20 -12.98 11.29
C LYS A 217 1.30 -13.28 11.46
N ASN A 218 2.10 -12.31 11.08
CA ASN A 218 3.50 -12.18 11.45
C ASN A 218 3.75 -10.74 11.92
N VAL A 219 4.40 -10.58 13.07
CA VAL A 219 4.67 -9.27 13.68
C VAL A 219 6.12 -9.24 14.13
N VAL A 220 6.93 -8.44 13.45
CA VAL A 220 8.33 -8.24 13.75
C VAL A 220 8.57 -6.74 13.92
N ASN A 221 9.12 -6.34 15.05
CA ASN A 221 9.43 -4.93 15.37
C ASN A 221 8.23 -3.98 15.13
N ALA A 222 7.09 -4.31 15.71
CA ALA A 222 5.90 -3.46 15.72
C ALA A 222 5.35 -3.35 17.15
N GLU A 223 4.91 -2.15 17.51
CA GLU A 223 4.40 -1.80 18.84
C GLU A 223 2.95 -1.31 18.74
N ASN A 224 2.16 -1.60 19.76
CA ASN A 224 0.75 -1.22 19.84
C ASN A 224 -0.06 -1.70 18.62
N VAL A 225 -0.01 -3.02 18.37
CA VAL A 225 -0.82 -3.71 17.35
C VAL A 225 -2.12 -4.16 17.99
N VAL A 226 -3.23 -3.57 17.60
CA VAL A 226 -4.56 -3.85 18.13
C VAL A 226 -5.37 -4.67 17.13
N GLU A 227 -5.88 -5.80 17.57
CA GLU A 227 -6.78 -6.67 16.82
C GLU A 227 -8.17 -6.65 17.46
N GLU A 228 -9.20 -6.50 16.65
CA GLU A 228 -10.58 -6.59 17.10
C GLU A 228 -11.45 -7.25 16.04
N ASN A 229 -12.18 -8.30 16.43
CA ASN A 229 -13.12 -8.98 15.55
C ASN A 229 -12.51 -9.46 14.22
N ILE A 230 -11.44 -10.27 14.31
CA ILE A 230 -10.80 -10.92 13.17
C ILE A 230 -11.38 -12.34 13.03
N ILE A 231 -12.13 -12.58 11.95
CA ILE A 231 -12.79 -13.84 11.67
C ILE A 231 -12.14 -14.50 10.46
N TYR A 232 -11.70 -15.75 10.59
CA TYR A 232 -11.09 -16.50 9.50
C TYR A 232 -11.34 -18.01 9.64
N LYS A 233 -11.17 -18.74 8.53
CA LYS A 233 -11.07 -20.20 8.52
C LYS A 233 -9.66 -20.59 8.09
N GLU A 234 -9.02 -21.43 8.88
CA GLU A 234 -7.76 -22.06 8.47
C GLU A 234 -8.00 -23.13 7.43
N LYS A 235 -7.04 -23.31 6.53
CA LYS A 235 -7.08 -24.39 5.56
C LYS A 235 -7.11 -25.72 6.33
N GLN A 236 -8.15 -26.52 6.09
CA GLN A 236 -8.16 -27.90 6.57
C GLN A 236 -7.14 -28.70 5.75
N ASP A 237 -6.10 -29.20 6.40
CA ASP A 237 -5.21 -30.17 5.79
C ASP A 237 -6.09 -31.40 5.39
N LYS A 238 -6.17 -31.67 4.10
CA LYS A 238 -6.77 -32.90 3.64
C LYS A 238 -5.87 -34.04 4.11
N GLN A 239 -6.36 -34.80 5.10
CA GLN A 239 -5.80 -36.07 5.49
C GLN A 239 -5.78 -37.04 4.31
#